data_a2e956d8d48bc6152551a888c77f2709
#
_entry.id   a2e956d8d48bc6152551a888c77f2709
#
_cell.length_a   1.000
_cell.length_b   1.000
_cell.length_c   1.000
_cell.angle_alpha   90.00
_cell.angle_beta   90.00
_cell.angle_gamma   90.00
#
_symmetry.space_group_name_H-M   'P 1'
#
loop_
_entity.id
_entity.type
_entity.pdbx_description
1 polymer ?
#
loop_
_entity_poly.entity_id
_entity_poly.type
_entity_poly.pdbx_seq_one_letter_code
_entity_poly.pdbx_strand_id
1 'polypeptide(L)'
;MRSLGEYLYLLVLAVWVGGGVLYTFVLTPALFGAYPRNTAGDVVGTMMPYYFATLLVATSLAALLLAALRRTLALRLPAVCLALALAALAAQAYVQWGLYPRILAVKAQVASFEADPDAPARRRFRALHGTSMLLNLLTLADGAVLLALVPLRRR
;
A
#
# COMPACT_ATOMS: atom_id res chain seq x y z
N MET A 1 -22.19 20.42 -8.96
CA MET A 1 -22.19 19.20 -8.10
C MET A 1 -21.16 18.21 -8.64
N ARG A 2 -20.49 17.42 -7.80
CA ARG A 2 -19.66 16.29 -8.26
C ARG A 2 -20.55 15.16 -8.73
N SER A 3 -20.12 14.43 -9.76
CA SER A 3 -20.81 13.22 -10.20
C SER A 3 -20.65 12.08 -9.17
N LEU A 4 -21.52 11.09 -9.19
CA LEU A 4 -21.37 9.88 -8.35
C LEU A 4 -20.00 9.21 -8.59
N GLY A 5 -19.54 9.17 -9.84
CA GLY A 5 -18.22 8.63 -10.19
C GLY A 5 -17.05 9.38 -9.53
N GLU A 6 -17.13 10.72 -9.43
CA GLU A 6 -16.14 11.52 -8.70
C GLU A 6 -16.13 11.19 -7.20
N TYR A 7 -17.29 11.02 -6.58
CA TYR A 7 -17.37 10.63 -5.17
C TYR A 7 -16.80 9.24 -4.92
N LEU A 8 -17.15 8.27 -5.75
CA LEU A 8 -16.63 6.90 -5.63
C LEU A 8 -15.11 6.88 -5.81
N TYR A 9 -14.59 7.59 -6.81
CA TYR A 9 -13.14 7.68 -7.02
C TYR A 9 -12.42 8.29 -5.83
N LEU A 10 -12.93 9.40 -5.27
CA LEU A 10 -12.36 10.03 -4.08
C LEU A 10 -12.42 9.12 -2.85
N LEU A 11 -13.52 8.40 -2.65
CA LEU A 11 -13.67 7.44 -1.56
C LEU A 11 -12.61 6.33 -1.67
N VAL A 12 -12.41 5.79 -2.87
CA VAL A 12 -11.39 4.76 -3.12
C VAL A 12 -9.98 5.31 -2.82
N LEU A 13 -9.66 6.52 -3.27
CA LEU A 13 -8.38 7.15 -2.96
C LEU A 13 -8.21 7.43 -1.46
N ALA A 14 -9.28 7.84 -0.77
CA ALA A 14 -9.25 8.07 0.68
C ALA A 14 -8.97 6.77 1.45
N VAL A 15 -9.59 5.66 1.07
CA VAL A 15 -9.31 4.33 1.65
C VAL A 15 -7.88 3.90 1.35
N TRP A 16 -7.42 4.04 0.10
CA TRP A 16 -6.07 3.68 -0.30
C TRP A 16 -5.01 4.47 0.48
N VAL A 17 -5.04 5.80 0.37
CA VAL A 17 -4.01 6.67 0.99
C VAL A 17 -4.19 6.70 2.51
N GLY A 18 -5.42 6.92 2.99
CA GLY A 18 -5.71 7.02 4.43
C GLY A 18 -5.43 5.71 5.17
N GLY A 19 -5.89 4.57 4.62
CA GLY A 19 -5.61 3.25 5.18
C GLY A 19 -4.12 2.92 5.16
N GLY A 20 -3.43 3.23 4.05
CA GLY A 20 -1.99 3.02 3.93
C GLY A 20 -1.18 3.88 4.89
N VAL A 21 -1.51 5.15 5.03
CA VAL A 21 -0.86 6.07 5.99
C VAL A 21 -1.12 5.60 7.42
N LEU A 22 -2.37 5.29 7.77
CA LEU A 22 -2.72 4.82 9.11
C LEU A 22 -1.95 3.55 9.49
N TYR A 23 -1.93 2.56 8.60
CA TYR A 23 -1.22 1.31 8.86
C TYR A 23 0.30 1.51 8.96
N THR A 24 0.89 2.24 8.00
CA THR A 24 2.35 2.36 7.87
C THR A 24 2.96 3.29 8.91
N PHE A 25 2.34 4.45 9.18
CA PHE A 25 2.95 5.51 9.98
C PHE A 25 2.35 5.66 11.39
N VAL A 26 1.20 5.04 11.66
CA VAL A 26 0.57 5.12 12.98
C VAL A 26 0.52 3.76 13.65
N LEU A 27 -0.18 2.80 13.07
CA LEU A 27 -0.43 1.51 13.70
C LEU A 27 0.85 0.70 13.89
N THR A 28 1.64 0.54 12.83
CA THR A 28 2.88 -0.25 12.89
C THR A 28 3.89 0.34 13.89
N PRO A 29 4.24 1.63 13.85
CA PRO A 29 5.13 2.22 14.86
C PRO A 29 4.58 2.14 16.29
N ALA A 30 3.28 2.33 16.49
CA ALA A 30 2.64 2.24 17.79
C ALA A 30 2.78 0.82 18.39
N LEU A 31 2.58 -0.23 17.59
CA LEU A 31 2.75 -1.62 18.01
C LEU A 31 4.22 -1.91 18.39
N PHE A 32 5.17 -1.48 17.57
CA PHE A 32 6.60 -1.67 17.86
C PHE A 32 7.11 -0.81 19.03
N GLY A 33 6.41 0.28 19.38
CA GLY A 33 6.69 1.08 20.57
C GLY A 33 6.09 0.48 21.86
N ALA A 34 4.97 -0.26 21.74
CA ALA A 34 4.24 -0.80 22.89
C ALA A 34 4.65 -2.23 23.26
N TYR A 35 5.19 -3.04 22.34
CA TYR A 35 5.46 -4.45 22.53
C TYR A 35 6.90 -4.83 22.18
N PRO A 36 7.46 -5.94 22.76
CA PRO A 36 8.71 -6.55 22.30
C PRO A 36 8.66 -6.84 20.80
N ARG A 37 9.81 -6.75 20.13
CA ARG A 37 9.92 -6.82 18.66
C ARG A 37 9.29 -8.07 18.06
N ASN A 38 9.46 -9.24 18.69
CA ASN A 38 8.87 -10.49 18.19
C ASN A 38 7.35 -10.41 18.24
N THR A 39 6.76 -10.01 19.39
CA THR A 39 5.32 -9.86 19.56
C THR A 39 4.72 -8.85 18.60
N ALA A 40 5.31 -7.64 18.51
CA ALA A 40 4.87 -6.62 17.55
C ALA A 40 4.91 -7.13 16.11
N GLY A 41 6.01 -7.82 15.73
CA GLY A 41 6.18 -8.41 14.41
C GLY A 41 5.17 -9.50 14.09
N ASP A 42 4.69 -10.24 15.08
CA ASP A 42 3.65 -11.26 14.90
C ASP A 42 2.26 -10.64 14.75
N VAL A 43 1.92 -9.65 15.58
CA VAL A 43 0.67 -8.90 15.46
C VAL A 43 0.58 -8.20 14.09
N VAL A 44 1.62 -7.43 13.71
CA VAL A 44 1.70 -6.76 12.40
C VAL A 44 1.63 -7.79 11.28
N GLY A 45 2.35 -8.92 11.41
CA GLY A 45 2.35 -10.01 10.42
C GLY A 45 0.97 -10.62 10.20
N THR A 46 0.15 -10.74 11.24
CA THR A 46 -1.24 -11.22 11.14
C THR A 46 -2.14 -10.25 10.38
N MET A 47 -1.87 -8.94 10.46
CA MET A 47 -2.64 -7.91 9.76
C MET A 47 -2.21 -7.70 8.31
N MET A 48 -0.98 -8.05 7.96
CA MET A 48 -0.38 -7.83 6.62
C MET A 48 -1.22 -8.35 5.45
N PRO A 49 -1.76 -9.59 5.46
CA PRO A 49 -2.59 -10.09 4.35
C PRO A 49 -3.80 -9.21 4.08
N TYR A 50 -4.48 -8.77 5.12
CA TYR A 50 -5.66 -7.90 5.01
C TYR A 50 -5.28 -6.51 4.50
N TYR A 51 -4.16 -5.98 4.97
CA TYR A 51 -3.61 -4.71 4.50
C TYR A 51 -3.31 -4.76 3.00
N PHE A 52 -2.54 -5.74 2.54
CA PHE A 52 -2.21 -5.88 1.13
C PHE A 52 -3.44 -6.15 0.25
N ALA A 53 -4.38 -6.97 0.72
CA ALA A 53 -5.64 -7.21 0.01
C ALA A 53 -6.45 -5.92 -0.13
N THR A 54 -6.54 -5.12 0.92
CA THR A 54 -7.23 -3.82 0.90
C THR A 54 -6.60 -2.86 -0.12
N LEU A 55 -5.27 -2.76 -0.13
CA LEU A 55 -4.56 -1.92 -1.10
C LEU A 55 -4.72 -2.43 -2.53
N LEU A 56 -4.67 -3.75 -2.73
CA LEU A 56 -4.88 -4.36 -4.05
C LEU A 56 -6.29 -4.06 -4.57
N VAL A 57 -7.32 -4.20 -3.74
CA VAL A 57 -8.71 -3.87 -4.10
C VAL A 57 -8.84 -2.37 -4.40
N ALA A 58 -8.29 -1.51 -3.55
CA ALA A 58 -8.38 -0.06 -3.74
C ALA A 58 -7.67 0.40 -5.03
N THR A 59 -6.47 -0.09 -5.32
CA THR A 59 -5.74 0.23 -6.56
C THR A 59 -6.45 -0.32 -7.79
N SER A 60 -7.04 -1.53 -7.71
CA SER A 60 -7.86 -2.10 -8.78
C SER A 60 -9.09 -1.26 -9.07
N LEU A 61 -9.83 -0.86 -8.05
CA LEU A 61 -11.02 -0.01 -8.19
C LEU A 61 -10.65 1.36 -8.74
N ALA A 62 -9.55 1.96 -8.28
CA ALA A 62 -9.06 3.24 -8.81
C ALA A 62 -8.73 3.14 -10.31
N ALA A 63 -8.01 2.10 -10.72
CA ALA A 63 -7.68 1.87 -12.13
C ALA A 63 -8.94 1.64 -12.99
N LEU A 64 -9.89 0.83 -12.52
CA LEU A 64 -11.16 0.57 -13.20
C LEU A 64 -12.02 1.84 -13.35
N LEU A 65 -12.17 2.61 -12.26
CA LEU A 65 -12.91 3.88 -12.31
C LEU A 65 -12.25 4.87 -13.26
N LEU A 66 -10.93 4.98 -13.25
CA LEU A 66 -10.19 5.82 -14.19
C LEU A 66 -10.36 5.35 -15.64
N ALA A 67 -10.24 4.06 -15.92
CA ALA A 67 -10.43 3.52 -17.25
C ALA A 67 -11.85 3.78 -17.78
N ALA A 68 -12.87 3.55 -16.95
CA ALA A 68 -14.28 3.69 -17.32
C ALA A 68 -14.73 5.16 -17.40
N LEU A 69 -14.29 5.99 -16.44
CA LEU A 69 -14.85 7.33 -16.21
C LEU A 69 -13.89 8.47 -16.53
N ARG A 70 -12.69 8.21 -17.08
CA ARG A 70 -11.66 9.25 -17.35
C ARG A 70 -12.14 10.44 -18.20
N ARG A 71 -13.15 10.24 -19.06
CA ARG A 71 -13.73 11.29 -19.89
C ARG A 71 -14.72 12.17 -19.16
N THR A 72 -15.34 11.65 -18.10
CA THR A 72 -16.36 12.34 -17.28
C THR A 72 -15.79 12.85 -15.97
N LEU A 73 -14.71 12.24 -15.47
CA LEU A 73 -13.99 12.72 -14.32
C LEU A 73 -13.24 14.01 -14.69
N ALA A 74 -13.49 15.09 -13.96
CA ALA A 74 -12.79 16.36 -14.15
C ALA A 74 -11.37 16.26 -13.58
N LEU A 75 -10.51 15.46 -14.22
CA LEU A 75 -9.13 15.23 -13.79
C LEU A 75 -8.17 16.10 -14.57
N ARG A 76 -7.11 16.54 -13.89
CA ARG A 76 -5.90 17.02 -14.58
C ARG A 76 -5.12 15.80 -15.06
N LEU A 77 -4.67 15.81 -16.30
CA LEU A 77 -3.80 14.76 -16.89
C LEU A 77 -4.38 13.31 -16.76
N PRO A 78 -5.57 13.02 -17.31
CA PRO A 78 -6.25 11.72 -17.09
C PRO A 78 -5.44 10.51 -17.54
N ALA A 79 -4.60 10.63 -18.56
CA ALA A 79 -3.71 9.56 -19.02
C ALA A 79 -2.61 9.26 -17.98
N VAL A 80 -2.05 10.31 -17.37
CA VAL A 80 -1.05 10.16 -16.28
C VAL A 80 -1.70 9.52 -15.06
N CYS A 81 -2.92 9.95 -14.70
CA CYS A 81 -3.65 9.33 -13.58
C CYS A 81 -3.86 7.82 -13.81
N LEU A 82 -4.25 7.43 -15.01
CA LEU A 82 -4.42 6.01 -15.34
C LEU A 82 -3.10 5.25 -15.28
N ALA A 83 -2.01 5.82 -15.82
CA ALA A 83 -0.69 5.20 -15.78
C ALA A 83 -0.20 4.98 -14.33
N LEU A 84 -0.35 5.98 -13.45
CA LEU A 84 -0.02 5.87 -12.03
C LEU A 84 -0.85 4.80 -11.33
N ALA A 85 -2.17 4.77 -11.55
CA ALA A 85 -3.03 3.76 -10.96
C ALA A 85 -2.68 2.34 -11.42
N LEU A 86 -2.33 2.15 -12.70
CA LEU A 86 -1.88 0.87 -13.23
C LEU A 86 -0.51 0.46 -12.68
N ALA A 87 0.42 1.41 -12.52
CA ALA A 87 1.73 1.15 -11.91
C ALA A 87 1.57 0.74 -10.44
N ALA A 88 0.74 1.43 -9.67
CA ALA A 88 0.42 1.08 -8.29
C ALA A 88 -0.24 -0.30 -8.21
N LEU A 89 -1.19 -0.62 -9.09
CA LEU A 89 -1.83 -1.93 -9.17
C LEU A 89 -0.81 -3.05 -9.45
N ALA A 90 0.08 -2.83 -10.41
CA ALA A 90 1.14 -3.80 -10.74
C ALA A 90 2.09 -4.01 -9.55
N ALA A 91 2.47 -2.94 -8.84
CA ALA A 91 3.29 -3.02 -7.64
C ALA A 91 2.59 -3.82 -6.53
N GLN A 92 1.30 -3.56 -6.27
CA GLN A 92 0.52 -4.29 -5.27
C GLN A 92 0.33 -5.77 -5.63
N ALA A 93 0.07 -6.07 -6.90
CA ALA A 93 -0.02 -7.45 -7.40
C ALA A 93 1.31 -8.20 -7.19
N TYR A 94 2.44 -7.55 -7.51
CA TYR A 94 3.76 -8.13 -7.27
C TYR A 94 4.05 -8.32 -5.77
N VAL A 95 3.70 -7.37 -4.92
CA VAL A 95 3.83 -7.52 -3.46
C VAL A 95 2.99 -8.70 -2.98
N GLN A 96 1.71 -8.77 -3.36
CA GLN A 96 0.77 -9.77 -2.88
C GLN A 96 1.17 -11.20 -3.28
N TRP A 97 1.51 -11.41 -4.55
CA TRP A 97 1.70 -12.76 -5.07
C TRP A 97 3.18 -13.15 -5.30
N GLY A 98 4.06 -12.18 -5.46
CA GLY A 98 5.47 -12.43 -5.70
C GLY A 98 6.34 -12.28 -4.47
N LEU A 99 6.22 -11.16 -3.75
CA LEU A 99 7.14 -10.79 -2.69
C LEU A 99 6.71 -11.31 -1.31
N TYR A 100 5.44 -11.16 -0.96
CA TYR A 100 4.92 -11.53 0.36
C TYR A 100 5.09 -13.02 0.69
N PRO A 101 4.80 -13.99 -0.21
CA PRO A 101 5.07 -15.41 0.06
C PRO A 101 6.55 -15.68 0.36
N ARG A 102 7.47 -14.99 -0.34
CA ARG A 102 8.92 -15.12 -0.09
C ARG A 102 9.32 -14.55 1.27
N ILE A 103 8.72 -13.42 1.67
CA ILE A 103 8.91 -12.82 3.00
C ILE A 103 8.48 -13.81 4.08
N LEU A 104 7.32 -14.45 3.95
CA LEU A 104 6.82 -15.45 4.91
C LEU A 104 7.75 -16.66 5.00
N ALA A 105 8.20 -17.19 3.86
CA ALA A 105 9.10 -18.33 3.83
C ALA A 105 10.44 -18.05 4.52
N VAL A 106 10.97 -16.82 4.37
CA VAL A 106 12.22 -16.41 5.05
C VAL A 106 11.94 -16.06 6.51
N LYS A 107 10.80 -15.42 6.84
CA LYS A 107 10.42 -15.15 8.23
C LYS A 107 10.36 -16.41 9.06
N ALA A 108 9.84 -17.51 8.51
CA ALA A 108 9.77 -18.81 9.19
C ALA A 108 11.15 -19.41 9.56
N GLN A 109 12.23 -18.94 8.92
CA GLN A 109 13.60 -19.35 9.20
C GLN A 109 14.29 -18.49 10.26
N VAL A 110 13.66 -17.39 10.69
CA VAL A 110 14.20 -16.48 11.71
C VAL A 110 13.71 -16.93 13.09
N ALA A 111 14.61 -17.50 13.88
CA ALA A 111 14.26 -18.00 15.21
C ALA A 111 13.85 -16.86 16.17
N SER A 112 14.50 -15.70 16.11
CA SER A 112 14.16 -14.51 16.88
C SER A 112 14.67 -13.23 16.22
N PHE A 113 13.87 -12.18 16.22
CA PHE A 113 14.28 -10.83 15.79
C PHE A 113 15.03 -10.04 16.89
N GLU A 114 15.18 -10.60 18.07
CA GLU A 114 15.95 -10.04 19.19
C GLU A 114 17.36 -10.63 19.29
N ALA A 115 17.59 -11.77 18.61
CA ALA A 115 18.89 -12.43 18.55
C ALA A 115 19.83 -11.77 17.52
N ASP A 116 20.81 -12.52 17.04
CA ASP A 116 21.85 -12.06 16.10
C ASP A 116 21.28 -11.32 14.88
N PRO A 117 21.57 -10.00 14.71
CA PRO A 117 21.11 -9.21 13.59
C PRO A 117 21.73 -9.63 12.26
N ASP A 118 22.86 -10.34 12.27
CA ASP A 118 23.61 -10.69 11.07
C ASP A 118 23.39 -12.13 10.60
N ALA A 119 22.51 -12.86 11.28
CA ALA A 119 22.10 -14.19 10.83
C ALA A 119 21.62 -14.15 9.36
N PRO A 120 22.02 -15.12 8.50
CA PRO A 120 21.72 -15.10 7.07
C PRO A 120 20.22 -14.98 6.74
N ALA A 121 19.36 -15.68 7.47
CA ALA A 121 17.91 -15.58 7.31
C ALA A 121 17.38 -14.18 7.62
N ARG A 122 17.91 -13.53 8.67
CA ARG A 122 17.51 -12.18 9.08
C ARG A 122 17.97 -11.12 8.08
N ARG A 123 19.17 -11.26 7.49
CA ARG A 123 19.61 -10.37 6.39
C ARG A 123 18.73 -10.50 5.16
N ARG A 124 18.37 -11.73 4.76
CA ARG A 124 17.42 -11.99 3.65
C ARG A 124 16.05 -11.40 3.93
N PHE A 125 15.53 -11.59 5.15
CA PHE A 125 14.27 -10.99 5.56
C PHE A 125 14.31 -9.46 5.44
N ARG A 126 15.35 -8.80 5.96
CA ARG A 126 15.51 -7.33 5.86
C ARG A 126 15.50 -6.84 4.41
N ALA A 127 16.20 -7.53 3.50
CA ALA A 127 16.25 -7.16 2.09
C ALA A 127 14.86 -7.26 1.43
N LEU A 128 14.16 -8.38 1.58
CA LEU A 128 12.82 -8.58 1.02
C LEU A 128 11.80 -7.63 1.63
N HIS A 129 11.83 -7.47 2.95
CA HIS A 129 10.94 -6.57 3.67
C HIS A 129 11.20 -5.10 3.29
N GLY A 130 12.47 -4.70 3.17
CA GLY A 130 12.86 -3.36 2.69
C GLY A 130 12.33 -3.06 1.28
N THR A 131 12.39 -4.05 0.37
CA THR A 131 11.77 -3.93 -0.95
C THR A 131 10.25 -3.74 -0.87
N SER A 132 9.58 -4.51 -0.01
CA SER A 132 8.14 -4.36 0.24
C SER A 132 7.80 -2.97 0.80
N MET A 133 8.59 -2.47 1.75
CA MET A 133 8.39 -1.13 2.30
C MET A 133 8.56 -0.04 1.25
N LEU A 134 9.59 -0.13 0.40
CA LEU A 134 9.81 0.82 -0.69
C LEU A 134 8.64 0.84 -1.66
N LEU A 135 8.17 -0.33 -2.10
CA LEU A 135 7.01 -0.43 -3.00
C LEU A 135 5.74 0.14 -2.34
N ASN A 136 5.55 -0.11 -1.05
CA ASN A 136 4.44 0.47 -0.29
C ASN A 136 4.50 2.01 -0.26
N LEU A 137 5.67 2.59 0.01
CA LEU A 137 5.85 4.05 0.00
C LEU A 137 5.62 4.66 -1.38
N LEU A 138 6.13 4.02 -2.45
CA LEU A 138 5.88 4.45 -3.82
C LEU A 138 4.38 4.41 -4.16
N THR A 139 3.71 3.34 -3.78
CA THR A 139 2.26 3.20 -3.99
C THR A 139 1.46 4.25 -3.22
N LEU A 140 1.87 4.61 -2.00
CA LEU A 140 1.26 5.71 -1.24
C LEU A 140 1.52 7.07 -1.90
N ALA A 141 2.72 7.29 -2.40
CA ALA A 141 3.06 8.51 -3.15
C ALA A 141 2.21 8.64 -4.42
N ASP A 142 2.03 7.54 -5.18
CA ASP A 142 1.13 7.51 -6.34
C ASP A 142 -0.30 7.90 -5.96
N GLY A 143 -0.84 7.33 -4.88
CA GLY A 143 -2.16 7.68 -4.38
C GLY A 143 -2.29 9.16 -3.97
N ALA A 144 -1.27 9.70 -3.33
CA ALA A 144 -1.22 11.13 -2.94
C ALA A 144 -1.18 12.04 -4.18
N VAL A 145 -0.40 11.69 -5.19
CA VAL A 145 -0.36 12.41 -6.48
C VAL A 145 -1.72 12.35 -7.17
N LEU A 146 -2.37 11.18 -7.20
CA LEU A 146 -3.71 11.02 -7.77
C LEU A 146 -4.73 11.93 -7.05
N LEU A 147 -4.68 12.04 -5.73
CA LEU A 147 -5.50 12.98 -4.96
C LEU A 147 -5.23 14.44 -5.35
N ALA A 148 -3.96 14.83 -5.50
CA ALA A 148 -3.57 16.19 -5.86
C ALA A 148 -3.99 16.56 -7.30
N LEU A 149 -4.12 15.58 -8.20
CA LEU A 149 -4.57 15.78 -9.58
C LEU A 149 -6.09 15.90 -9.72
N VAL A 150 -6.86 15.63 -8.65
CA VAL A 150 -8.30 15.92 -8.61
C VAL A 150 -8.49 17.44 -8.40
N PRO A 151 -9.08 18.18 -9.34
CA PRO A 151 -9.24 19.62 -9.18
C PRO A 151 -10.18 19.95 -8.02
N LEU A 152 -9.76 20.87 -7.16
CA LEU A 152 -10.64 21.49 -6.19
C LEU A 152 -11.62 22.38 -6.97
N ARG A 153 -12.90 22.00 -7.03
CA ARG A 153 -13.93 22.89 -7.61
C ARG A 153 -14.08 24.09 -6.70
N ARG A 154 -13.65 25.27 -7.17
CA ARG A 154 -14.04 26.52 -6.53
C ARG A 154 -15.56 26.64 -6.63
N ARG A 155 -16.21 26.94 -5.53
CA ARG A 155 -17.63 27.31 -5.47
C ARG A 155 -17.85 28.65 -6.16
#